data_74813cebf659428c1d49e932028d5d73
#
_entry.id   74813cebf659428c1d49e932028d5d73
#
_cell.length_a   1.000
_cell.length_b   1.000
_cell.length_c   1.000
_cell.angle_alpha   90.00
_cell.angle_beta   90.00
_cell.angle_gamma   90.00
#
_symmetry.space_group_name_H-M   'P 1'
#
loop_
_entity.id
_entity.type
_entity.pdbx_description
1 polymer ?
#
loop_
_entity_poly.entity_id
_entity_poly.type
_entity_poly.pdbx_seq_one_letter_code
_entity_poly.pdbx_strand_id
1 'polypeptide(L)'
;MAKKITGYINLQVPAGTANPAPPIGPALGQRGVNIMEFCKAFNAATQEMEKGAPIPTKITVYADRSFSFVTKTPPASFLLKKAAKLKSGSKEPGKESAGTIRRSEVAKIAEAKMADLNANDVEAATRIIEGSARSMGLQVVEG
;
A
#
# COMPACT_ATOMS: atom_id res chain seq x y z
N MET A 1 9.21 28.95 6.22
CA MET A 1 9.58 29.09 4.81
C MET A 1 9.37 27.75 4.09
N ALA A 2 8.87 27.82 2.87
CA ALA A 2 8.74 26.61 2.05
C ALA A 2 10.13 26.12 1.63
N LYS A 3 10.43 24.88 1.95
CA LYS A 3 11.69 24.24 1.53
C LYS A 3 11.59 23.83 0.07
N LYS A 4 12.70 23.95 -0.65
CA LYS A 4 12.76 23.52 -2.05
C LYS A 4 12.76 22.00 -2.12
N ILE A 5 11.84 21.44 -2.88
CA ILE A 5 11.73 20.00 -3.08
C ILE A 5 12.74 19.57 -4.14
N THR A 6 13.59 18.59 -3.83
CA THR A 6 14.55 18.04 -4.78
C THR A 6 14.02 16.80 -5.48
N GLY A 7 13.07 16.10 -4.87
CA GLY A 7 12.47 14.93 -5.49
C GLY A 7 11.52 14.19 -4.58
N TYR A 8 10.93 13.15 -5.15
CA TYR A 8 9.99 12.27 -4.45
C TYR A 8 10.47 10.83 -4.55
N ILE A 9 10.21 10.05 -3.51
CA ILE A 9 10.51 8.62 -3.48
C ILE A 9 9.21 7.90 -3.10
N ASN A 10 8.83 6.92 -3.91
CA ASN A 10 7.66 6.08 -3.63
C ASN A 10 8.16 4.68 -3.29
N LEU A 11 7.82 4.21 -2.09
CA LEU A 11 8.23 2.91 -1.58
C LEU A 11 7.05 2.17 -0.96
N GLN A 12 7.11 0.85 -0.96
CA GLN A 12 6.26 0.03 -0.13
C GLN A 12 7.13 -0.54 1.00
N VAL A 13 6.78 -0.19 2.23
CA VAL A 13 7.56 -0.54 3.42
C VAL A 13 6.67 -1.34 4.37
N PRO A 14 7.15 -2.48 4.89
CA PRO A 14 6.38 -3.23 5.88
C PRO A 14 6.12 -2.41 7.14
N ALA A 15 4.86 -2.35 7.57
CA ALA A 15 4.46 -1.57 8.73
C ALA A 15 5.18 -2.03 10.00
N GLY A 16 5.72 -1.10 10.76
CA GLY A 16 6.40 -1.36 12.02
C GLY A 16 7.74 -2.09 11.92
N THR A 17 8.19 -2.43 10.71
CA THR A 17 9.41 -3.21 10.49
C THR A 17 10.35 -2.59 9.45
N ALA A 18 10.27 -1.27 9.26
CA ALA A 18 11.19 -0.56 8.37
C ALA A 18 12.64 -0.70 8.88
N ASN A 19 13.53 -1.05 7.97
CA ASN A 19 14.95 -1.21 8.27
C ASN A 19 15.80 -0.71 7.10
N PRO A 20 17.13 -0.51 7.29
CA PRO A 20 17.99 0.00 6.22
C PRO A 20 18.29 -0.98 5.09
N ALA A 21 17.75 -2.20 5.15
CA ALA A 21 17.95 -3.19 4.10
C ALA A 21 17.24 -2.78 2.80
N PRO A 22 17.66 -3.29 1.63
CA PRO A 22 16.95 -3.03 0.39
C PRO A 22 15.45 -3.38 0.50
N PRO A 23 14.52 -2.63 -0.13
CA PRO A 23 14.78 -1.52 -1.07
C PRO A 23 14.92 -0.13 -0.44
N ILE A 24 14.78 0.00 0.89
CA ILE A 24 14.74 1.29 1.57
C ILE A 24 16.10 1.99 1.54
N GLY A 25 17.15 1.27 1.92
CA GLY A 25 18.50 1.82 2.00
C GLY A 25 18.98 2.49 0.72
N PRO A 26 19.03 1.74 -0.41
CA PRO A 26 19.48 2.32 -1.68
C PRO A 26 18.60 3.46 -2.17
N ALA A 27 17.28 3.37 -2.03
CA ALA A 27 16.36 4.40 -2.49
C ALA A 27 16.55 5.73 -1.75
N LEU A 28 16.70 5.68 -0.43
CA LEU A 28 16.93 6.86 0.39
C LEU A 28 18.38 7.35 0.29
N GLY A 29 19.32 6.44 0.23
CA GLY A 29 20.74 6.76 0.12
C GLY A 29 21.09 7.56 -1.12
N GLN A 30 20.49 7.26 -2.25
CA GLN A 30 20.67 7.99 -3.50
C GLN A 30 20.27 9.47 -3.40
N ARG A 31 19.32 9.77 -2.51
CA ARG A 31 18.82 11.13 -2.30
C ARG A 31 19.48 11.81 -1.11
N GLY A 32 20.39 11.13 -0.42
CA GLY A 32 21.09 11.68 0.74
C GLY A 32 20.23 11.83 2.00
N VAL A 33 19.13 11.10 2.07
CA VAL A 33 18.24 11.11 3.24
C VAL A 33 18.79 10.21 4.35
N ASN A 34 18.60 10.61 5.61
CA ASN A 34 18.98 9.79 6.76
C ASN A 34 18.05 8.58 6.89
N ILE A 35 18.56 7.41 6.53
CA ILE A 35 17.79 6.17 6.50
C ILE A 35 17.28 5.78 7.89
N MET A 36 18.13 5.88 8.90
CA MET A 36 17.77 5.51 10.29
C MET A 36 16.66 6.39 10.85
N GLU A 37 16.74 7.69 10.58
CA GLU A 37 15.72 8.64 11.00
C GLU A 37 14.37 8.33 10.34
N PHE A 38 14.37 8.04 9.04
CA PHE A 38 13.18 7.63 8.33
C PHE A 38 12.60 6.34 8.93
N CYS A 39 13.41 5.32 9.16
CA CYS A 39 12.95 4.05 9.74
C CYS A 39 12.29 4.25 11.10
N LYS A 40 12.89 5.05 11.97
CA LYS A 40 12.33 5.36 13.30
C LYS A 40 10.99 6.08 13.18
N ALA A 41 10.92 7.13 12.35
CA ALA A 41 9.70 7.90 12.15
C ALA A 41 8.59 7.06 11.54
N PHE A 42 8.91 6.26 10.54
CA PHE A 42 7.96 5.37 9.88
C PHE A 42 7.43 4.30 10.84
N ASN A 43 8.31 3.64 11.58
CA ASN A 43 7.90 2.62 12.54
C ASN A 43 6.98 3.20 13.62
N ALA A 44 7.26 4.41 14.11
CA ALA A 44 6.40 5.10 15.06
C ALA A 44 5.03 5.43 14.46
N ALA A 45 5.00 5.92 13.20
CA ALA A 45 3.76 6.27 12.51
C ALA A 45 2.90 5.06 12.18
N THR A 46 3.50 3.90 11.95
CA THR A 46 2.79 2.67 11.56
C THR A 46 2.65 1.67 12.71
N GLN A 47 2.95 2.08 13.93
CA GLN A 47 2.93 1.19 15.10
C GLN A 47 1.55 0.56 15.35
N GLU A 48 0.49 1.31 15.09
CA GLU A 48 -0.89 0.86 15.26
C GLU A 48 -1.41 0.04 14.06
N MET A 49 -0.67 0.02 12.97
CA MET A 49 -1.04 -0.73 11.77
C MET A 49 -0.64 -2.19 11.89
N GLU A 50 -1.20 -3.03 11.06
CA GLU A 50 -0.86 -4.45 11.01
C GLU A 50 0.61 -4.62 10.62
N LYS A 51 1.39 -5.27 11.49
CA LYS A 51 2.82 -5.51 11.24
C LYS A 51 3.02 -6.38 10.01
N GLY A 52 4.00 -6.00 9.20
CA GLY A 52 4.32 -6.73 7.97
C GLY A 52 3.44 -6.38 6.79
N ALA A 53 2.35 -5.61 6.96
CA ALA A 53 1.55 -5.13 5.85
C ALA A 53 2.35 -4.14 5.02
N PRO A 54 2.43 -4.30 3.68
CA PRO A 54 3.14 -3.32 2.86
C PRO A 54 2.37 -1.99 2.84
N ILE A 55 3.02 -0.94 3.30
CA ILE A 55 2.43 0.40 3.35
C ILE A 55 3.04 1.24 2.24
N PRO A 56 2.26 1.69 1.24
CA PRO A 56 2.74 2.62 0.24
C PRO A 56 3.09 3.95 0.92
N THR A 57 4.33 4.38 0.76
CA THR A 57 4.83 5.59 1.39
C THR A 57 5.39 6.52 0.32
N LYS A 58 4.91 7.75 0.31
CA LYS A 58 5.46 8.80 -0.54
C LYS A 58 6.35 9.69 0.30
N ILE A 59 7.64 9.74 -0.04
CA ILE A 59 8.64 10.52 0.67
C ILE A 59 9.00 11.72 -0.18
N THR A 60 8.91 12.91 0.41
CA THR A 60 9.33 14.16 -0.23
C THR A 60 10.69 14.54 0.32
N VAL A 61 11.68 14.71 -0.55
CA VAL A 61 13.04 15.08 -0.19
C VAL A 61 13.26 16.55 -0.48
N TYR A 62 13.80 17.28 0.49
CA TYR A 62 14.09 18.72 0.37
C TYR A 62 15.57 18.99 0.12
N ALA A 63 15.88 20.21 -0.36
CA ALA A 63 17.24 20.60 -0.72
C ALA A 63 18.22 20.59 0.47
N ASP A 64 17.73 20.75 1.69
CA ASP A 64 18.53 20.70 2.92
C ASP A 64 18.73 19.27 3.46
N ARG A 65 18.39 18.25 2.66
CA ARG A 65 18.44 16.82 3.00
C ARG A 65 17.41 16.41 4.06
N SER A 66 16.52 17.29 4.44
CA SER A 66 15.36 16.90 5.25
C SER A 66 14.33 16.19 4.38
N PHE A 67 13.41 15.51 5.03
CA PHE A 67 12.35 14.78 4.33
C PHE A 67 11.03 14.87 5.08
N SER A 68 9.95 14.68 4.35
CA SER A 68 8.64 14.39 4.93
C SER A 68 8.07 13.17 4.23
N PHE A 69 7.17 12.45 4.87
CA PHE A 69 6.55 11.29 4.26
C PHE A 69 5.07 11.23 4.58
N VAL A 70 4.31 10.62 3.66
CA VAL A 70 2.88 10.36 3.84
C VAL A 70 2.67 8.86 3.62
N THR A 71 2.04 8.22 4.60
CA THR A 71 1.67 6.81 4.50
C THR A 71 0.25 6.68 3.97
N LYS A 72 0.01 5.65 3.18
CA LYS A 72 -1.31 5.33 2.63
C LYS A 72 -1.77 3.98 3.19
N THR A 73 -3.01 3.61 2.89
CA THR A 73 -3.52 2.29 3.26
C THR A 73 -2.78 1.20 2.48
N PRO A 74 -2.73 -0.06 2.98
CA PRO A 74 -2.13 -1.16 2.24
C PRO A 74 -2.72 -1.31 0.83
N PRO A 75 -1.95 -1.86 -0.14
CA PRO A 75 -2.47 -2.04 -1.49
C PRO A 75 -3.71 -2.93 -1.52
N ALA A 76 -4.64 -2.64 -2.44
CA ALA A 76 -5.84 -3.45 -2.61
C ALA A 76 -5.51 -4.93 -2.84
N SER A 77 -4.45 -5.21 -3.58
CA SER A 77 -3.99 -6.58 -3.82
C SER A 77 -3.63 -7.33 -2.53
N PHE A 78 -2.98 -6.66 -1.59
CA PHE A 78 -2.65 -7.25 -0.30
C PHE A 78 -3.92 -7.57 0.50
N LEU A 79 -4.85 -6.63 0.57
CA LEU A 79 -6.10 -6.81 1.31
C LEU A 79 -6.97 -7.91 0.70
N LEU A 80 -7.01 -7.97 -0.64
CA LEU A 80 -7.76 -9.02 -1.36
C LEU A 80 -7.16 -10.41 -1.12
N LYS A 81 -5.83 -10.53 -1.20
CA LYS A 81 -5.15 -11.80 -0.90
C LYS A 81 -5.42 -12.26 0.52
N LYS A 82 -5.38 -11.34 1.46
CA LYS A 82 -5.65 -11.64 2.87
C LYS A 82 -7.09 -12.10 3.07
N ALA A 83 -8.07 -11.42 2.47
CA ALA A 83 -9.48 -11.76 2.57
C ALA A 83 -9.77 -13.13 1.92
N ALA A 84 -9.15 -13.41 0.79
CA ALA A 84 -9.28 -14.69 0.08
C ALA A 84 -8.38 -15.79 0.66
N LYS A 85 -7.54 -15.47 1.65
CA LYS A 85 -6.58 -16.40 2.28
C LYS A 85 -5.58 -17.00 1.27
N LEU A 86 -5.12 -16.19 0.33
CA LEU A 86 -4.19 -16.59 -0.71
C LEU A 86 -2.79 -15.99 -0.45
N LYS A 87 -1.77 -16.73 -0.86
CA LYS A 87 -0.38 -16.25 -0.82
C LYS A 87 -0.05 -15.36 -2.03
N SER A 88 -0.63 -15.68 -3.16
CA SER A 88 -0.43 -14.91 -4.41
C SER A 88 -1.67 -14.97 -5.28
N GLY A 89 -1.77 -14.04 -6.23
CA GLY A 89 -2.82 -14.06 -7.24
C GLY A 89 -2.56 -15.13 -8.30
N SER A 90 -3.44 -15.20 -9.31
CA SER A 90 -3.30 -16.10 -10.44
C SER A 90 -2.08 -15.74 -11.28
N LYS A 91 -1.43 -16.76 -11.84
CA LYS A 91 -0.36 -16.57 -12.83
C LYS A 91 -0.91 -16.11 -14.16
N GLU A 92 -2.13 -16.53 -14.49
CA GLU A 92 -2.83 -16.16 -15.72
C GLU A 92 -4.22 -15.60 -15.40
N PRO A 93 -4.30 -14.32 -14.93
CA PRO A 93 -5.59 -13.71 -14.63
C PRO A 93 -6.49 -13.67 -15.86
N GLY A 94 -7.77 -14.01 -15.67
CA GLY A 94 -8.74 -14.09 -16.74
C GLY A 94 -8.86 -15.47 -17.40
N LYS A 95 -7.85 -16.33 -17.24
CA LYS A 95 -7.88 -17.73 -17.70
C LYS A 95 -8.04 -18.70 -16.55
N GLU A 96 -7.26 -18.51 -15.50
CA GLU A 96 -7.31 -19.34 -14.30
C GLU A 96 -7.75 -18.51 -13.10
N SER A 97 -8.64 -19.07 -12.28
CA SER A 97 -9.06 -18.48 -11.02
C SER A 97 -8.11 -18.91 -9.91
N ALA A 98 -7.56 -17.92 -9.17
CA ALA A 98 -6.75 -18.19 -7.99
C ALA A 98 -7.60 -18.47 -6.76
N GLY A 99 -8.87 -18.06 -6.77
CA GLY A 99 -9.81 -18.23 -5.65
C GLY A 99 -11.05 -17.39 -5.84
N THR A 100 -11.88 -17.35 -4.81
CA THR A 100 -13.11 -16.55 -4.80
C THR A 100 -13.11 -15.61 -3.62
N ILE A 101 -13.78 -14.46 -3.76
CA ILE A 101 -13.99 -13.49 -2.70
C ILE A 101 -15.44 -13.04 -2.72
N ARG A 102 -16.04 -12.88 -1.54
CA ARG A 102 -17.41 -12.41 -1.44
C ARG A 102 -17.48 -10.89 -1.62
N ARG A 103 -18.54 -10.43 -2.25
CA ARG A 103 -18.78 -9.01 -2.46
C ARG A 103 -18.83 -8.23 -1.14
N SER A 104 -19.36 -8.82 -0.07
CA SER A 104 -19.37 -8.21 1.25
C SER A 104 -17.96 -7.95 1.79
N GLU A 105 -17.02 -8.86 1.54
CA GLU A 105 -15.62 -8.70 1.91
C GLU A 105 -14.94 -7.60 1.07
N VAL A 106 -15.26 -7.56 -0.22
CA VAL A 106 -14.79 -6.49 -1.13
C VAL A 106 -15.29 -5.12 -0.64
N ALA A 107 -16.55 -5.04 -0.22
CA ALA A 107 -17.13 -3.81 0.32
C ALA A 107 -16.40 -3.34 1.60
N LYS A 108 -16.04 -4.25 2.48
CA LYS A 108 -15.26 -3.93 3.69
C LYS A 108 -13.89 -3.37 3.33
N ILE A 109 -13.21 -3.97 2.35
CA ILE A 109 -11.92 -3.47 1.84
C ILE A 109 -12.09 -2.08 1.23
N ALA A 110 -13.15 -1.86 0.46
CA ALA A 110 -13.46 -0.57 -0.15
C ALA A 110 -13.67 0.50 0.91
N GLU A 111 -14.41 0.22 1.98
CA GLU A 111 -14.61 1.14 3.09
C GLU A 111 -13.28 1.52 3.75
N ALA A 112 -12.41 0.54 3.98
CA ALA A 112 -11.11 0.77 4.58
C ALA A 112 -10.21 1.66 3.72
N LYS A 113 -10.37 1.60 2.39
CA LYS A 113 -9.55 2.36 1.44
C LYS A 113 -10.22 3.66 0.95
N MET A 114 -11.40 4.01 1.43
CA MET A 114 -12.12 5.21 0.95
C MET A 114 -11.26 6.47 0.99
N ALA A 115 -10.41 6.62 1.99
CA ALA A 115 -9.51 7.76 2.13
C ALA A 115 -8.51 7.90 0.97
N ASP A 116 -8.13 6.80 0.35
CA ASP A 116 -7.14 6.76 -0.75
C ASP A 116 -7.78 6.62 -2.13
N LEU A 117 -9.07 6.34 -2.18
CA LEU A 117 -9.78 6.12 -3.44
C LEU A 117 -10.46 7.39 -3.95
N ASN A 118 -10.51 7.52 -5.27
CA ASN A 118 -11.24 8.59 -5.94
C ASN A 118 -12.69 8.15 -6.24
N ALA A 119 -13.35 7.63 -5.20
CA ALA A 119 -14.73 7.16 -5.29
C ALA A 119 -15.65 8.10 -4.52
N ASN A 120 -16.85 8.33 -5.06
CA ASN A 120 -17.83 9.22 -4.43
C ASN A 120 -18.58 8.54 -3.28
N ASP A 121 -18.75 7.23 -3.35
CA ASP A 121 -19.44 6.43 -2.33
C ASP A 121 -18.85 5.03 -2.22
N VAL A 122 -19.33 4.26 -1.25
CA VAL A 122 -18.85 2.89 -0.98
C VAL A 122 -19.14 1.95 -2.16
N GLU A 123 -20.25 2.12 -2.84
CA GLU A 123 -20.60 1.29 -4.01
C GLU A 123 -19.59 1.49 -5.15
N ALA A 124 -19.23 2.74 -5.46
CA ALA A 124 -18.21 3.04 -6.46
C ALA A 124 -16.85 2.49 -6.04
N ALA A 125 -16.48 2.63 -4.77
CA ALA A 125 -15.24 2.06 -4.23
C ALA A 125 -15.24 0.54 -4.35
N THR A 126 -16.37 -0.12 -4.08
CA THR A 126 -16.51 -1.58 -4.21
C THR A 126 -16.25 -2.02 -5.64
N ARG A 127 -16.76 -1.31 -6.63
CA ARG A 127 -16.51 -1.61 -8.05
C ARG A 127 -15.04 -1.49 -8.41
N ILE A 128 -14.34 -0.50 -7.87
CA ILE A 128 -12.89 -0.33 -8.09
C ILE A 128 -12.14 -1.54 -7.55
N ILE A 129 -12.46 -1.97 -6.34
CA ILE A 129 -11.81 -3.13 -5.71
C ILE A 129 -12.17 -4.44 -6.42
N GLU A 130 -13.42 -4.58 -6.90
CA GLU A 130 -13.81 -5.73 -7.71
C GLU A 130 -12.96 -5.85 -8.99
N GLY A 131 -12.68 -4.72 -9.65
CA GLY A 131 -11.80 -4.67 -10.81
C GLY A 131 -10.39 -5.15 -10.47
N SER A 132 -9.85 -4.70 -9.33
CA SER A 132 -8.55 -5.17 -8.83
C SER A 132 -8.55 -6.67 -8.55
N ALA A 133 -9.62 -7.20 -7.96
CA ALA A 133 -9.77 -8.64 -7.69
C ALA A 133 -9.76 -9.45 -8.99
N ARG A 134 -10.47 -9.00 -10.00
CA ARG A 134 -10.48 -9.65 -11.32
C ARG A 134 -9.10 -9.66 -11.96
N SER A 135 -8.37 -8.56 -11.84
CA SER A 135 -7.00 -8.46 -12.38
C SER A 135 -6.03 -9.42 -11.68
N MET A 136 -6.34 -9.84 -10.46
CA MET A 136 -5.56 -10.82 -9.70
C MET A 136 -6.00 -12.26 -9.98
N GLY A 137 -7.04 -12.47 -10.76
CA GLY A 137 -7.61 -13.77 -11.00
C GLY A 137 -8.59 -14.27 -9.94
N LEU A 138 -9.11 -13.37 -9.11
CA LEU A 138 -10.14 -13.70 -8.13
C LEU A 138 -11.53 -13.57 -8.76
N GLN A 139 -12.41 -14.50 -8.40
CA GLN A 139 -13.82 -14.43 -8.77
C GLN A 139 -14.60 -13.76 -7.64
N VAL A 140 -15.33 -12.71 -7.98
CA VAL A 140 -16.20 -12.01 -7.03
C VAL A 140 -17.58 -12.67 -7.06
N VAL A 141 -18.02 -13.21 -5.93
CA VAL A 141 -19.31 -13.88 -5.79
C VAL A 141 -20.21 -13.05 -4.87
N GLU A 142 -21.52 -13.15 -5.09
CA GLU A 142 -22.48 -12.48 -4.22
C GLU A 142 -22.51 -13.14 -2.85
N GLY A 143 -22.71 -12.30 -1.83
CA GLY A 143 -22.79 -12.83 -0.47
C GLY A 143 -22.52 -11.84 0.63
#